data_64d1f50a6c109136f91d620df811277b
#
_entry.id   64d1f50a6c109136f91d620df811277b
#
_cell.length_a   1.000
_cell.length_b   1.000
_cell.length_c   1.000
_cell.angle_alpha   90.00
_cell.angle_beta   90.00
_cell.angle_gamma   90.00
#
_symmetry.space_group_name_H-M   'P 1'
#
loop_
_entity.id
_entity.type
_entity.pdbx_description
1 polymer ?
#
loop_
_entity_poly.entity_id
_entity_poly.type
_entity_poly.pdbx_seq_one_letter_code
_entity_poly.pdbx_strand_id
1 'polypeptide(L)'
;MNFKQGIRDGIPIGLGYAAVSFAFGILAVDKDLTVSEAVLISFTNLTSAGQFAGLTIIAEFGTLVEMALSQFIINLRYMLMAISLSQKVDDDFKGIWRWILGFAITDEIFAVAIQNPGKIKRNYFMGLTIIPIIGWTLGTLGGALLGNILPAIITNALGVALYGMFIAVVVPKARDDSHVFVAVCIAVAISVALKYIPAFVNLSGGFAIIICTVVASLIAAVLFPVEVSEDEL
;
A
#
# COMPACT_ATOMS: atom_id res chain seq x y z
N MET A 1 -7.77 8.49 24.76
CA MET A 1 -6.88 8.76 23.61
C MET A 1 -7.15 10.15 23.07
N ASN A 2 -6.13 10.93 22.82
CA ASN A 2 -6.23 12.32 22.36
C ASN A 2 -5.36 12.56 21.10
N PHE A 3 -5.50 13.74 20.50
CA PHE A 3 -4.79 14.12 19.29
C PHE A 3 -3.25 14.03 19.43
N LYS A 4 -2.69 14.46 20.57
CA LYS A 4 -1.23 14.41 20.82
C LYS A 4 -0.69 12.97 20.84
N GLN A 5 -1.45 12.06 21.42
CA GLN A 5 -1.11 10.64 21.40
C GLN A 5 -1.13 10.09 19.98
N GLY A 6 -2.16 10.43 19.19
CA GLY A 6 -2.20 10.05 17.78
C GLY A 6 -0.98 10.55 17.00
N ILE A 7 -0.58 11.82 17.16
CA ILE A 7 0.65 12.34 16.55
C ILE A 7 1.87 11.51 16.95
N ARG A 8 2.04 11.22 18.24
CA ARG A 8 3.18 10.44 18.74
C ARG A 8 3.23 9.05 18.10
N ASP A 9 2.09 8.38 18.01
CA ASP A 9 1.98 7.04 17.43
C ASP A 9 2.16 7.07 15.89
N GLY A 10 1.83 8.19 15.25
CA GLY A 10 2.02 8.42 13.81
C GLY A 10 3.45 8.76 13.38
N ILE A 11 4.31 9.26 14.29
CA ILE A 11 5.70 9.66 13.94
C ILE A 11 6.50 8.52 13.33
N PRO A 12 6.58 7.31 13.91
CA PRO A 12 7.34 6.22 13.32
C PRO A 12 6.84 5.84 11.92
N ILE A 13 5.51 5.85 11.71
CA ILE A 13 4.90 5.56 10.42
C ILE A 13 5.30 6.63 9.41
N GLY A 14 5.19 7.91 9.78
CA GLY A 14 5.54 9.03 8.90
C GLY A 14 7.00 9.04 8.48
N LEU A 15 7.93 8.68 9.38
CA LEU A 15 9.35 8.55 9.06
C LEU A 15 9.60 7.39 8.08
N GLY A 16 8.97 6.24 8.30
CA GLY A 16 9.03 5.12 7.36
C GLY A 16 8.47 5.48 5.99
N TYR A 17 7.34 6.18 5.98
CA TYR A 17 6.68 6.66 4.76
C TYR A 17 7.53 7.65 3.97
N ALA A 18 8.20 8.59 4.65
CA ALA A 18 9.08 9.53 4.00
C ALA A 18 10.21 8.83 3.23
N ALA A 19 10.79 7.77 3.79
CA ALA A 19 11.84 7.00 3.11
C ALA A 19 11.33 6.27 1.86
N VAL A 20 10.16 5.63 1.94
CA VAL A 20 9.58 4.86 0.82
C VAL A 20 9.07 5.78 -0.27
N SER A 21 8.36 6.85 0.11
CA SER A 21 7.82 7.81 -0.86
C SER A 21 8.91 8.64 -1.54
N PHE A 22 10.07 8.80 -0.90
CA PHE A 22 11.25 9.38 -1.55
C PHE A 22 11.67 8.54 -2.76
N ALA A 23 11.72 7.20 -2.61
CA ALA A 23 12.00 6.31 -3.74
C ALA A 23 10.92 6.41 -4.83
N PHE A 24 9.64 6.55 -4.45
CA PHE A 24 8.57 6.80 -5.41
C PHE A 24 8.78 8.09 -6.20
N GLY A 25 9.14 9.19 -5.52
CA GLY A 25 9.42 10.47 -6.16
C GLY A 25 10.53 10.38 -7.21
N ILE A 26 11.63 9.69 -6.90
CA ILE A 26 12.72 9.42 -7.85
C ILE A 26 12.18 8.66 -9.07
N LEU A 27 11.50 7.53 -8.83
CA LEU A 27 11.00 6.68 -9.91
C LEU A 27 9.96 7.37 -10.78
N ALA A 28 9.11 8.24 -10.20
CA ALA A 28 8.12 8.99 -10.94
C ALA A 28 8.78 9.93 -11.97
N VAL A 29 9.81 10.67 -11.54
CA VAL A 29 10.55 11.57 -12.43
C VAL A 29 11.39 10.78 -13.45
N ASP A 30 11.97 9.64 -13.07
CA ASP A 30 12.67 8.73 -13.99
C ASP A 30 11.74 8.16 -15.08
N LYS A 31 10.44 8.12 -14.82
CA LYS A 31 9.38 7.75 -15.77
C LYS A 31 8.69 8.95 -16.42
N ASP A 32 9.38 10.06 -16.53
CA ASP A 32 8.95 11.29 -17.20
C ASP A 32 7.72 12.00 -16.57
N LEU A 33 7.34 11.68 -15.33
CA LEU A 33 6.35 12.46 -14.61
C LEU A 33 6.98 13.76 -14.08
N THR A 34 6.23 14.83 -14.12
CA THR A 34 6.63 16.09 -13.48
C THR A 34 6.60 15.96 -11.96
N VAL A 35 7.37 16.79 -11.27
CA VAL A 35 7.37 16.86 -9.79
C VAL A 35 5.96 17.08 -9.23
N SER A 36 5.18 17.95 -9.89
CA SER A 36 3.80 18.24 -9.47
C SER A 36 2.86 17.04 -9.61
N GLU A 37 2.99 16.27 -10.69
CA GLU A 37 2.21 15.04 -10.88
C GLU A 37 2.57 13.99 -9.84
N ALA A 38 3.87 13.76 -9.59
CA ALA A 38 4.32 12.82 -8.57
C ALA A 38 3.79 13.17 -7.17
N VAL A 39 3.87 14.47 -6.80
CA VAL A 39 3.36 14.96 -5.50
C VAL A 39 1.84 14.88 -5.42
N LEU A 40 1.13 15.21 -6.51
CA LEU A 40 -0.33 15.11 -6.55
C LEU A 40 -0.81 13.67 -6.38
N ILE A 41 -0.16 12.71 -7.08
CA ILE A 41 -0.43 11.28 -6.90
C ILE A 41 -0.24 10.87 -5.44
N SER A 42 0.87 11.26 -4.82
CA SER A 42 1.15 10.91 -3.43
C SER A 42 0.22 11.57 -2.42
N PHE A 43 -0.19 12.82 -2.66
CA PHE A 43 -1.13 13.52 -1.79
C PHE A 43 -2.55 12.96 -1.88
N THR A 44 -2.96 12.52 -3.07
CA THR A 44 -4.31 11.98 -3.31
C THR A 44 -4.41 10.45 -3.16
N ASN A 45 -3.28 9.76 -3.03
CA ASN A 45 -3.25 8.31 -2.98
C ASN A 45 -2.13 7.81 -2.04
N LEU A 46 -2.49 7.28 -0.88
CA LEU A 46 -1.55 6.77 0.13
C LEU A 46 -1.34 5.25 0.05
N THR A 47 -1.66 4.62 -1.07
CA THR A 47 -1.72 3.14 -1.15
C THR A 47 -0.38 2.45 -1.38
N SER A 48 0.74 3.16 -1.47
CA SER A 48 2.07 2.60 -1.74
C SER A 48 2.08 1.63 -2.95
N ALA A 49 1.76 0.34 -2.75
CA ALA A 49 1.72 -0.65 -3.82
C ALA A 49 0.86 -0.21 -5.02
N GLY A 50 -0.30 0.40 -4.77
CA GLY A 50 -1.15 0.97 -5.82
C GLY A 50 -0.47 2.08 -6.60
N GLN A 51 0.29 2.97 -5.92
CA GLN A 51 1.01 4.04 -6.60
C GLN A 51 2.12 3.51 -7.52
N PHE A 52 2.91 2.54 -7.07
CA PHE A 52 3.96 1.95 -7.89
C PHE A 52 3.38 1.18 -9.08
N ALA A 53 2.29 0.43 -8.88
CA ALA A 53 1.58 -0.22 -9.98
C ALA A 53 0.98 0.80 -10.95
N GLY A 54 0.37 1.86 -10.44
CA GLY A 54 -0.16 2.96 -11.25
C GLY A 54 0.92 3.67 -12.06
N LEU A 55 2.08 3.92 -11.46
CA LEU A 55 3.24 4.50 -12.16
C LEU A 55 3.69 3.61 -13.32
N THR A 56 3.74 2.30 -13.12
CA THR A 56 4.08 1.35 -14.19
C THR A 56 3.08 1.42 -15.35
N ILE A 57 1.78 1.42 -15.04
CA ILE A 57 0.71 1.50 -16.06
C ILE A 57 0.80 2.83 -16.83
N ILE A 58 1.07 3.95 -16.15
CA ILE A 58 1.25 5.26 -16.79
C ILE A 58 2.46 5.23 -17.73
N ALA A 59 3.60 4.72 -17.25
CA ALA A 59 4.84 4.65 -18.01
C ALA A 59 4.76 3.72 -19.23
N GLU A 60 3.94 2.69 -19.17
CA GLU A 60 3.67 1.75 -20.28
C GLU A 60 2.52 2.20 -21.19
N PHE A 61 1.98 3.41 -21.00
CA PHE A 61 0.82 3.93 -21.73
C PHE A 61 -0.40 3.00 -21.65
N GLY A 62 -0.59 2.35 -20.51
CA GLY A 62 -1.70 1.46 -20.24
C GLY A 62 -3.07 2.16 -20.27
N THR A 63 -4.13 1.39 -20.38
CA THR A 63 -5.49 1.91 -20.49
C THR A 63 -6.07 2.37 -19.14
N LEU A 64 -7.05 3.28 -19.19
CA LEU A 64 -7.81 3.68 -17.98
C LEU A 64 -8.54 2.49 -17.34
N VAL A 65 -8.99 1.51 -18.14
CA VAL A 65 -9.62 0.28 -17.63
C VAL A 65 -8.62 -0.55 -16.83
N GLU A 66 -7.42 -0.71 -17.35
CA GLU A 66 -6.32 -1.40 -16.67
C GLU A 66 -5.97 -0.70 -15.36
N MET A 67 -5.83 0.62 -15.38
CA MET A 67 -5.60 1.42 -14.17
C MET A 67 -6.72 1.19 -13.14
N ALA A 68 -7.97 1.32 -13.53
CA ALA A 68 -9.11 1.16 -12.64
C ALA A 68 -9.18 -0.24 -12.02
N LEU A 69 -9.01 -1.29 -12.83
CA LEU A 69 -9.03 -2.68 -12.35
C LEU A 69 -7.85 -2.98 -11.44
N SER A 70 -6.64 -2.55 -11.80
CA SER A 70 -5.44 -2.73 -10.96
C SER A 70 -5.61 -2.06 -9.60
N GLN A 71 -6.03 -0.79 -9.60
CA GLN A 71 -6.23 -0.05 -8.36
C GLN A 71 -7.34 -0.68 -7.51
N PHE A 72 -8.43 -1.12 -8.12
CA PHE A 72 -9.52 -1.80 -7.41
C PHE A 72 -9.00 -3.07 -6.72
N ILE A 73 -8.32 -3.94 -7.46
CA ILE A 73 -7.85 -5.23 -6.94
C ILE A 73 -6.78 -5.06 -5.86
N ILE A 74 -5.78 -4.21 -6.08
CA ILE A 74 -4.71 -3.97 -5.12
C ILE A 74 -5.27 -3.37 -3.81
N ASN A 75 -6.30 -2.53 -3.92
CA ASN A 75 -6.85 -1.79 -2.79
C ASN A 75 -8.06 -2.47 -2.12
N LEU A 76 -8.51 -3.65 -2.59
CA LEU A 76 -9.59 -4.42 -1.93
C LEU A 76 -9.31 -4.66 -0.44
N ARG A 77 -8.07 -4.85 -0.05
CA ARG A 77 -7.65 -5.02 1.35
C ARG A 77 -8.04 -3.83 2.22
N TYR A 78 -7.99 -2.61 1.68
CA TYR A 78 -8.38 -1.40 2.43
C TYR A 78 -9.89 -1.38 2.72
N MET A 79 -10.70 -1.95 1.84
CA MET A 79 -12.13 -2.12 2.10
C MET A 79 -12.36 -3.00 3.33
N LEU A 80 -11.67 -4.13 3.43
CA LEU A 80 -11.76 -5.04 4.59
C LEU A 80 -11.28 -4.37 5.88
N MET A 81 -10.15 -3.63 5.81
CA MET A 81 -9.65 -2.85 6.94
C MET A 81 -10.64 -1.76 7.37
N ALA A 82 -11.26 -1.07 6.42
CA ALA A 82 -12.24 -0.04 6.70
C ALA A 82 -13.50 -0.62 7.38
N ILE A 83 -13.97 -1.79 6.94
CA ILE A 83 -15.09 -2.51 7.58
C ILE A 83 -14.72 -2.86 9.02
N SER A 84 -13.58 -3.50 9.24
CA SER A 84 -13.08 -3.86 10.56
C SER A 84 -12.93 -2.63 11.47
N LEU A 85 -12.30 -1.57 10.97
CA LEU A 85 -12.11 -0.33 11.72
C LEU A 85 -13.43 0.35 12.07
N SER A 86 -14.42 0.28 11.16
CA SER A 86 -15.74 0.88 11.35
C SER A 86 -16.49 0.36 12.57
N GLN A 87 -16.20 -0.87 12.97
CA GLN A 87 -16.80 -1.50 14.16
C GLN A 87 -16.16 -0.99 15.47
N LYS A 88 -14.94 -0.43 15.36
CA LYS A 88 -14.18 0.00 16.53
C LYS A 88 -14.14 1.53 16.72
N VAL A 89 -14.62 2.30 15.77
CA VAL A 89 -14.65 3.76 15.87
C VAL A 89 -15.75 4.24 16.83
N ASP A 90 -15.52 5.40 17.44
CA ASP A 90 -16.48 6.06 18.32
C ASP A 90 -17.58 6.78 17.54
N ASP A 91 -18.67 7.14 18.22
CA ASP A 91 -19.84 7.83 17.64
C ASP A 91 -19.52 9.22 17.08
N ASP A 92 -18.38 9.81 17.42
CA ASP A 92 -17.91 11.08 16.85
C ASP A 92 -17.36 10.97 15.42
N PHE A 93 -17.17 9.73 14.92
CA PHE A 93 -16.85 9.43 13.52
C PHE A 93 -18.10 9.45 12.63
N LYS A 94 -18.71 10.61 12.42
CA LYS A 94 -19.96 10.75 11.63
C LYS A 94 -19.76 11.63 10.40
N GLY A 95 -20.62 11.42 9.40
CA GLY A 95 -20.72 12.24 8.20
C GLY A 95 -19.41 12.31 7.42
N ILE A 96 -18.99 13.51 7.08
CA ILE A 96 -17.81 13.78 6.24
C ILE A 96 -16.50 13.22 6.85
N TRP A 97 -16.41 13.11 8.17
CA TRP A 97 -15.22 12.61 8.84
C TRP A 97 -14.91 11.15 8.49
N ARG A 98 -15.92 10.31 8.20
CA ARG A 98 -15.69 8.95 7.72
C ARG A 98 -14.97 8.91 6.39
N TRP A 99 -15.27 9.83 5.50
CA TRP A 99 -14.62 9.94 4.20
C TRP A 99 -13.21 10.49 4.31
N ILE A 100 -13.03 11.60 5.05
CA ILE A 100 -11.73 12.25 5.21
C ILE A 100 -10.73 11.30 5.89
N LEU A 101 -11.15 10.63 6.97
CA LEU A 101 -10.25 9.76 7.72
C LEU A 101 -10.14 8.37 7.08
N GLY A 102 -11.16 7.92 6.34
CA GLY A 102 -11.12 6.70 5.55
C GLY A 102 -10.07 6.74 4.45
N PHE A 103 -9.83 7.91 3.85
CA PHE A 103 -8.77 8.14 2.88
C PHE A 103 -7.38 7.78 3.41
N ALA A 104 -7.14 7.96 4.70
CA ALA A 104 -5.84 7.74 5.33
C ALA A 104 -5.64 6.32 5.90
N ILE A 105 -6.55 5.40 5.62
CA ILE A 105 -6.40 4.00 6.08
C ILE A 105 -5.32 3.34 5.24
N THR A 106 -4.25 2.92 5.90
CA THR A 106 -3.16 2.11 5.34
C THR A 106 -2.89 0.95 6.27
N ASP A 107 -2.06 -0.02 5.85
CA ASP A 107 -1.77 -1.22 6.65
C ASP A 107 -1.21 -0.85 8.04
N GLU A 108 -0.27 0.09 8.10
CA GLU A 108 0.41 0.50 9.34
C GLU A 108 -0.52 1.34 10.23
N ILE A 109 -1.27 2.26 9.64
CA ILE A 109 -2.24 3.09 10.37
C ILE A 109 -3.34 2.20 10.94
N PHE A 110 -3.84 1.25 10.16
CA PHE A 110 -4.80 0.26 10.61
C PHE A 110 -4.25 -0.58 11.76
N ALA A 111 -3.03 -1.12 11.61
CA ALA A 111 -2.39 -1.97 12.62
C ALA A 111 -2.25 -1.25 13.97
N VAL A 112 -1.83 0.02 13.95
CA VAL A 112 -1.72 0.82 15.17
C VAL A 112 -3.10 1.18 15.74
N ALA A 113 -4.04 1.55 14.88
CA ALA A 113 -5.38 1.93 15.32
C ALA A 113 -6.15 0.76 15.95
N ILE A 114 -6.10 -0.44 15.32
CA ILE A 114 -6.88 -1.60 15.77
C ILE A 114 -6.36 -2.19 17.10
N GLN A 115 -5.07 -2.02 17.41
CA GLN A 115 -4.47 -2.49 18.66
C GLN A 115 -4.87 -1.65 19.88
N ASN A 116 -5.39 -0.45 19.66
CA ASN A 116 -5.78 0.41 20.78
C ASN A 116 -6.92 -0.20 21.60
N PRO A 117 -6.85 -0.16 22.94
CA PRO A 117 -7.94 -0.62 23.77
C PRO A 117 -9.15 0.32 23.66
N GLY A 118 -10.34 -0.26 23.51
CA GLY A 118 -11.59 0.48 23.42
C GLY A 118 -11.85 1.16 22.08
N LYS A 119 -12.82 2.07 22.03
CA LYS A 119 -13.23 2.77 20.83
C LYS A 119 -12.21 3.82 20.38
N ILE A 120 -12.00 3.92 19.07
CA ILE A 120 -11.08 4.86 18.45
C ILE A 120 -11.78 6.21 18.30
N LYS A 121 -11.25 7.23 18.99
CA LYS A 121 -11.77 8.60 18.88
C LYS A 121 -11.27 9.30 17.63
N ARG A 122 -12.13 10.11 17.01
CA ARG A 122 -11.81 10.90 15.82
C ARG A 122 -10.52 11.71 15.98
N ASN A 123 -10.37 12.45 17.08
CA ASN A 123 -9.20 13.29 17.31
C ASN A 123 -7.90 12.48 17.41
N TYR A 124 -7.94 11.28 17.98
CA TYR A 124 -6.78 10.39 17.99
C TYR A 124 -6.41 9.94 16.59
N PHE A 125 -7.39 9.49 15.81
CA PHE A 125 -7.14 9.01 14.45
C PHE A 125 -6.65 10.14 13.52
N MET A 126 -7.18 11.36 13.67
CA MET A 126 -6.64 12.53 12.96
C MET A 126 -5.15 12.77 13.30
N GLY A 127 -4.77 12.71 14.58
CA GLY A 127 -3.37 12.82 14.98
C GLY A 127 -2.50 11.71 14.40
N LEU A 128 -3.00 10.46 14.40
CA LEU A 128 -2.31 9.30 13.87
C LEU A 128 -2.03 9.40 12.37
N THR A 129 -2.93 10.00 11.60
CA THR A 129 -2.85 10.04 10.13
C THR A 129 -2.08 11.24 9.57
N ILE A 130 -2.05 12.37 10.29
CA ILE A 130 -1.51 13.63 9.76
C ILE A 130 0.01 13.55 9.48
N ILE A 131 0.78 12.92 10.37
CA ILE A 131 2.23 12.79 10.21
C ILE A 131 2.58 11.82 9.07
N PRO A 132 1.96 10.64 8.94
CA PRO A 132 2.12 9.79 7.77
C PRO A 132 1.78 10.47 6.43
N ILE A 133 0.68 11.22 6.34
CA ILE A 133 0.31 11.97 5.12
C ILE A 133 1.40 13.00 4.77
N ILE A 134 1.86 13.77 5.74
CA ILE A 134 2.93 14.75 5.54
C ILE A 134 4.22 14.03 5.13
N GLY A 135 4.61 12.97 5.83
CA GLY A 135 5.81 12.18 5.54
C GLY A 135 5.79 11.62 4.13
N TRP A 136 4.65 11.05 3.72
CA TRP A 136 4.46 10.49 2.38
C TRP A 136 4.58 11.56 1.29
N THR A 137 3.89 12.69 1.46
CA THR A 137 3.88 13.77 0.48
C THR A 137 5.24 14.46 0.38
N LEU A 138 5.86 14.79 1.52
CA LEU A 138 7.18 15.46 1.54
C LEU A 138 8.31 14.52 1.11
N GLY A 139 8.22 13.22 1.42
CA GLY A 139 9.15 12.23 0.91
C GLY A 139 9.13 12.18 -0.61
N THR A 140 7.94 12.10 -1.22
CA THR A 140 7.80 12.15 -2.69
C THR A 140 8.37 13.45 -3.26
N LEU A 141 8.04 14.59 -2.67
CA LEU A 141 8.57 15.87 -3.12
C LEU A 141 10.10 15.90 -3.06
N GLY A 142 10.68 15.43 -1.95
CA GLY A 142 12.14 15.34 -1.79
C GLY A 142 12.77 14.42 -2.85
N GLY A 143 12.19 13.24 -3.08
CA GLY A 143 12.66 12.30 -4.10
C GLY A 143 12.57 12.86 -5.51
N ALA A 144 11.46 13.49 -5.85
CA ALA A 144 11.23 14.09 -7.17
C ALA A 144 12.17 15.29 -7.46
N LEU A 145 12.50 16.09 -6.44
CA LEU A 145 13.40 17.23 -6.60
C LEU A 145 14.88 16.85 -6.57
N LEU A 146 15.24 15.88 -5.73
CA LEU A 146 16.64 15.57 -5.44
C LEU A 146 17.14 14.33 -6.20
N GLY A 147 16.26 13.53 -6.78
CA GLY A 147 16.61 12.27 -7.44
C GLY A 147 17.66 12.43 -8.53
N ASN A 148 17.57 13.50 -9.31
CA ASN A 148 18.52 13.80 -10.38
C ASN A 148 19.89 14.34 -9.89
N ILE A 149 19.99 14.73 -8.62
CA ILE A 149 21.20 15.29 -8.01
C ILE A 149 21.98 14.20 -7.25
N LEU A 150 21.29 13.14 -6.86
CA LEU A 150 21.89 12.07 -6.08
C LEU A 150 22.81 11.20 -6.94
N PRO A 151 23.97 10.77 -6.39
CA PRO A 151 24.81 9.77 -7.04
C PRO A 151 24.00 8.48 -7.32
N ALA A 152 24.27 7.86 -8.48
CA ALA A 152 23.57 6.63 -8.91
C ALA A 152 23.57 5.51 -7.86
N ILE A 153 24.61 5.41 -7.04
CA ILE A 153 24.70 4.43 -5.95
C ILE A 153 23.60 4.62 -4.90
N ILE A 154 23.28 5.89 -4.58
CA ILE A 154 22.22 6.21 -3.61
C ILE A 154 20.85 5.96 -4.24
N THR A 155 20.63 6.39 -5.47
CA THR A 155 19.37 6.17 -6.20
C THR A 155 19.06 4.68 -6.35
N ASN A 156 20.07 3.87 -6.70
CA ASN A 156 19.93 2.42 -6.78
C ASN A 156 19.63 1.78 -5.41
N ALA A 157 20.30 2.24 -4.35
CA ALA A 157 20.06 1.74 -2.99
C ALA A 157 18.63 2.05 -2.52
N LEU A 158 18.11 3.25 -2.81
CA LEU A 158 16.73 3.63 -2.49
C LEU A 158 15.71 2.82 -3.31
N GLY A 159 16.02 2.51 -4.57
CA GLY A 159 15.21 1.58 -5.37
C GLY A 159 15.13 0.18 -4.75
N VAL A 160 16.23 -0.32 -4.19
CA VAL A 160 16.23 -1.61 -3.46
C VAL A 160 15.47 -1.52 -2.14
N ALA A 161 15.52 -0.37 -1.45
CA ALA A 161 14.81 -0.17 -0.19
C ALA A 161 13.29 -0.36 -0.32
N LEU A 162 12.71 -0.02 -1.48
CA LEU A 162 11.31 -0.29 -1.81
C LEU A 162 10.99 -1.79 -1.73
N TYR A 163 11.79 -2.62 -2.39
CA TYR A 163 11.61 -4.08 -2.32
C TYR A 163 11.83 -4.60 -0.91
N GLY A 164 12.79 -4.03 -0.18
CA GLY A 164 13.04 -4.32 1.23
C GLY A 164 11.82 -4.09 2.11
N MET A 165 11.05 -3.02 1.86
CA MET A 165 9.79 -2.76 2.57
C MET A 165 8.76 -3.88 2.34
N PHE A 166 8.53 -4.28 1.09
CA PHE A 166 7.60 -5.38 0.80
C PHE A 166 8.05 -6.70 1.43
N ILE A 167 9.34 -7.00 1.36
CA ILE A 167 9.92 -8.19 2.00
C ILE A 167 9.70 -8.13 3.53
N ALA A 168 9.92 -6.98 4.16
CA ALA A 168 9.74 -6.80 5.59
C ALA A 168 8.29 -6.99 6.06
N VAL A 169 7.30 -6.75 5.19
CA VAL A 169 5.89 -7.00 5.50
C VAL A 169 5.51 -8.47 5.28
N VAL A 170 6.00 -9.08 4.20
CA VAL A 170 5.58 -10.42 3.76
C VAL A 170 6.32 -11.53 4.53
N VAL A 171 7.64 -11.40 4.68
CA VAL A 171 8.48 -12.48 5.23
C VAL A 171 8.14 -12.86 6.67
N PRO A 172 7.91 -11.91 7.61
CA PRO A 172 7.52 -12.29 8.97
C PRO A 172 6.23 -13.10 9.00
N LYS A 173 5.20 -12.63 8.26
CA LYS A 173 3.90 -13.33 8.19
C LYS A 173 4.04 -14.72 7.56
N ALA A 174 4.82 -14.84 6.49
CA ALA A 174 5.07 -16.13 5.82
C ALA A 174 5.90 -17.09 6.69
N ARG A 175 6.74 -16.55 7.60
CA ARG A 175 7.48 -17.37 8.57
C ARG A 175 6.58 -17.91 9.69
N ASP A 176 5.61 -17.10 10.12
CA ASP A 176 4.76 -17.44 11.27
C ASP A 176 3.55 -18.31 10.84
N ASP A 177 3.13 -18.23 9.56
CA ASP A 177 2.00 -18.95 9.00
C ASP A 177 2.37 -19.66 7.69
N SER A 178 2.31 -21.00 7.71
CA SER A 178 2.61 -21.83 6.56
C SER A 178 1.62 -21.63 5.38
N HIS A 179 0.37 -21.28 5.65
CA HIS A 179 -0.62 -20.99 4.60
C HIS A 179 -0.24 -19.71 3.84
N VAL A 180 0.20 -18.69 4.57
CA VAL A 180 0.73 -17.46 3.97
C VAL A 180 1.99 -17.76 3.15
N PHE A 181 2.90 -18.59 3.67
CA PHE A 181 4.09 -18.99 2.93
C PHE A 181 3.75 -19.66 1.60
N VAL A 182 2.82 -20.63 1.60
CA VAL A 182 2.38 -21.31 0.38
C VAL A 182 1.73 -20.33 -0.60
N ALA A 183 0.88 -19.42 -0.11
CA ALA A 183 0.26 -18.38 -0.94
C ALA A 183 1.29 -17.49 -1.62
N VAL A 184 2.35 -17.09 -0.88
CA VAL A 184 3.48 -16.32 -1.44
C VAL A 184 4.23 -17.12 -2.51
N CYS A 185 4.52 -18.39 -2.27
CA CYS A 185 5.17 -19.26 -3.26
C CYS A 185 4.33 -19.39 -4.55
N ILE A 186 3.02 -19.54 -4.43
CA ILE A 186 2.10 -19.59 -5.56
C ILE A 186 2.16 -18.27 -6.34
N ALA A 187 2.07 -17.14 -5.66
CA ALA A 187 2.14 -15.82 -6.30
C ALA A 187 3.45 -15.60 -7.04
N VAL A 188 4.59 -15.98 -6.42
CA VAL A 188 5.91 -15.92 -7.06
C VAL A 188 5.96 -16.81 -8.31
N ALA A 189 5.48 -18.05 -8.22
CA ALA A 189 5.47 -18.98 -9.35
C ALA A 189 4.64 -18.43 -10.53
N ILE A 190 3.44 -17.89 -10.25
CA ILE A 190 2.59 -17.25 -11.28
C ILE A 190 3.29 -16.04 -11.87
N SER A 191 3.88 -15.17 -11.07
CA SER A 191 4.57 -13.97 -11.53
C SER A 191 5.75 -14.31 -12.44
N VAL A 192 6.55 -15.33 -12.07
CA VAL A 192 7.65 -15.84 -12.89
C VAL A 192 7.13 -16.42 -14.19
N ALA A 193 6.04 -17.24 -14.14
CA ALA A 193 5.42 -17.81 -15.32
C ALA A 193 4.92 -16.73 -16.29
N LEU A 194 4.22 -15.70 -15.80
CA LEU A 194 3.74 -14.58 -16.61
C LEU A 194 4.87 -13.80 -17.27
N LYS A 195 6.03 -13.69 -16.61
CA LYS A 195 7.18 -12.95 -17.13
C LYS A 195 7.99 -13.70 -18.17
N TYR A 196 8.16 -15.03 -18.00
CA TYR A 196 9.13 -15.80 -18.80
C TYR A 196 8.48 -16.72 -19.85
N ILE A 197 7.18 -17.02 -19.76
CA ILE A 197 6.50 -17.84 -20.76
C ILE A 197 6.20 -16.97 -21.99
N PRO A 198 6.65 -17.35 -23.20
CA PRO A 198 6.52 -16.53 -24.42
C PRO A 198 5.06 -16.17 -24.77
N ALA A 199 4.09 -16.98 -24.37
CA ALA A 199 2.67 -16.69 -24.61
C ALA A 199 2.17 -15.43 -23.88
N PHE A 200 2.86 -14.96 -22.84
CA PHE A 200 2.47 -13.82 -22.02
C PHE A 200 3.36 -12.59 -22.20
N VAL A 201 4.34 -12.63 -23.11
CA VAL A 201 5.29 -11.53 -23.35
C VAL A 201 4.61 -10.20 -23.68
N ASN A 202 3.44 -10.24 -24.32
CA ASN A 202 2.67 -9.04 -24.69
C ASN A 202 1.68 -8.60 -23.59
N LEU A 203 1.71 -9.24 -22.42
CA LEU A 203 0.84 -8.85 -21.30
C LEU A 203 1.43 -7.62 -20.63
N SER A 204 0.61 -6.56 -20.49
CA SER A 204 1.05 -5.36 -19.76
C SER A 204 1.30 -5.64 -18.28
N GLY A 205 2.16 -4.83 -17.66
CA GLY A 205 2.50 -4.97 -16.25
C GLY A 205 1.29 -4.93 -15.33
N GLY A 206 0.30 -4.09 -15.63
CA GLY A 206 -0.92 -3.98 -14.84
C GLY A 206 -1.79 -5.24 -14.92
N PHE A 207 -2.02 -5.79 -16.11
CA PHE A 207 -2.76 -7.06 -16.24
C PHE A 207 -2.02 -8.23 -15.62
N ALA A 208 -0.68 -8.26 -15.67
CA ALA A 208 0.10 -9.28 -14.97
C ALA A 208 -0.13 -9.24 -13.45
N ILE A 209 -0.17 -8.05 -12.85
CA ILE A 209 -0.47 -7.87 -11.42
C ILE A 209 -1.89 -8.36 -11.10
N ILE A 210 -2.88 -7.98 -11.92
CA ILE A 210 -4.28 -8.40 -11.75
C ILE A 210 -4.40 -9.93 -11.74
N ILE A 211 -3.87 -10.56 -12.78
CA ILE A 211 -3.95 -12.03 -12.94
C ILE A 211 -3.24 -12.73 -11.79
N CYS A 212 -2.01 -12.30 -11.48
CA CYS A 212 -1.23 -12.87 -10.38
C CYS A 212 -1.99 -12.79 -9.05
N THR A 213 -2.53 -11.61 -8.72
CA THR A 213 -3.24 -11.38 -7.46
C THR A 213 -4.50 -12.22 -7.37
N VAL A 214 -5.35 -12.20 -8.40
CA VAL A 214 -6.63 -12.91 -8.40
C VAL A 214 -6.41 -14.43 -8.37
N VAL A 215 -5.54 -14.94 -9.24
CA VAL A 215 -5.31 -16.39 -9.33
C VAL A 215 -4.63 -16.92 -8.07
N ALA A 216 -3.61 -16.24 -7.55
CA ALA A 216 -2.95 -16.68 -6.32
C ALA A 216 -3.90 -16.65 -5.12
N SER A 217 -4.73 -15.61 -4.99
CA SER A 217 -5.69 -15.50 -3.91
C SER A 217 -6.78 -16.56 -3.98
N LEU A 218 -7.30 -16.86 -5.19
CA LEU A 218 -8.30 -17.91 -5.39
C LEU A 218 -7.73 -19.28 -5.05
N ILE A 219 -6.52 -19.60 -5.52
CA ILE A 219 -5.87 -20.88 -5.22
C ILE A 219 -5.66 -21.00 -3.69
N ALA A 220 -5.15 -19.95 -3.05
CA ALA A 220 -4.92 -19.96 -1.60
C ALA A 220 -6.24 -20.12 -0.82
N ALA A 221 -7.32 -19.45 -1.23
CA ALA A 221 -8.63 -19.58 -0.59
C ALA A 221 -9.24 -20.98 -0.72
N VAL A 222 -9.02 -21.65 -1.85
CA VAL A 222 -9.49 -23.05 -2.06
C VAL A 222 -8.65 -24.03 -1.26
N LEU A 223 -7.33 -23.82 -1.18
CA LEU A 223 -6.44 -24.73 -0.45
C LEU A 223 -6.57 -24.57 1.07
N PHE A 224 -6.88 -23.38 1.54
CA PHE A 224 -6.91 -23.03 2.96
C PHE A 224 -8.22 -22.31 3.31
N PRO A 225 -9.38 -23.01 3.25
CA PRO A 225 -10.65 -22.40 3.63
C PRO A 225 -10.61 -22.02 5.13
N VAL A 226 -11.06 -20.81 5.45
CA VAL A 226 -11.22 -20.37 6.83
C VAL A 226 -12.53 -20.98 7.35
N GLU A 227 -12.44 -21.83 8.37
CA GLU A 227 -13.62 -22.30 9.10
C GLU A 227 -14.15 -21.15 9.97
N VAL A 228 -15.34 -20.67 9.63
CA VAL A 228 -16.05 -19.71 10.49
C VAL A 228 -16.67 -20.54 11.62
N SER A 229 -16.22 -20.33 12.86
CA SER A 229 -16.84 -20.94 14.02
C SER A 229 -18.26 -20.41 14.17
N GLU A 230 -19.25 -21.28 14.41
CA GLU A 230 -20.66 -20.92 14.58
C GLU A 230 -20.90 -19.95 15.77
N ASP A 231 -19.91 -19.80 16.64
CA ASP A 231 -19.95 -18.89 17.79
C ASP A 231 -19.68 -17.41 17.41
N GLU A 232 -19.34 -17.09 16.15
CA GLU A 232 -19.10 -15.73 15.66
C GLU A 232 -20.22 -15.17 14.76
N LEU A 233 -21.31 -15.90 14.59
CA LEU A 233 -22.53 -15.49 13.87
C LEU A 233 -23.62 -15.05 14.85
#